data_a7362e1b1a1387364fc648c0d016b3d0
#
_entry.id   a7362e1b1a1387364fc648c0d016b3d0
#
_cell.length_a   1.000
_cell.length_b   1.000
_cell.length_c   1.000
_cell.angle_alpha   90.00
_cell.angle_beta   90.00
_cell.angle_gamma   90.00
#
_symmetry.space_group_name_H-M   'P 1'
#
loop_
_entity.id
_entity.type
_entity.pdbx_description
1 polymer ?
#
loop_
_entity_poly.entity_id
_entity_poly.type
_entity_poly.pdbx_seq_one_letter_code
_entity_poly.pdbx_strand_id
1 'polypeptide(L)'
;TLDGNQCFNNIDLSVLNDIITINNLNINSPIELGSQNWSNGRLTRFDVGNFFNGGNITLNTLPQSIGNLSDLRILYMWYNNFITLPDEMTNLQNLIYLVLSFNQLISLPENIGNMSSLIWLDMGYNNLQSMPESIGNLQNMSYLWIFNNQLSYLPNSICNLNINWDGIDSNFLPYFGSGGNQLCDELPSCIATSENIETSIDPLYYSFLITVCNDCLLMDLNRDGIINVVDIIAVINIILDENNEPTDTQVCTADTNEDTAINVVDIIAIVNTIIDN
;
A
#
# COMPACT_ATOMS: atom_id res chain seq x y z
N THR A 1 -11.91 6.39 35.97
CA THR A 1 -10.57 6.31 36.62
C THR A 1 -10.38 4.92 37.16
N LEU A 2 -9.37 4.16 36.71
CA LEU A 2 -9.16 2.78 37.15
C LEU A 2 -8.23 2.66 38.37
N ASP A 3 -7.47 3.70 38.67
CA ASP A 3 -6.58 3.73 39.85
C ASP A 3 -6.65 5.05 40.65
N GLY A 4 -7.68 5.85 40.42
CA GLY A 4 -7.90 7.11 41.16
C GLY A 4 -7.08 8.32 40.69
N ASN A 5 -6.09 8.15 39.79
CA ASN A 5 -5.16 9.21 39.39
C ASN A 5 -5.11 9.52 37.88
N GLN A 6 -5.70 8.69 37.03
CA GLN A 6 -5.73 8.94 35.57
C GLN A 6 -7.16 9.22 35.11
N CYS A 7 -7.36 10.39 34.51
CA CYS A 7 -8.61 10.75 33.82
C CYS A 7 -8.41 10.55 32.32
N PHE A 8 -9.21 9.72 31.71
CA PHE A 8 -9.24 9.51 30.27
C PHE A 8 -10.28 10.41 29.61
N ASN A 9 -9.99 10.92 28.43
CA ASN A 9 -10.93 11.74 27.67
C ASN A 9 -12.11 10.88 27.19
N ASN A 10 -13.33 11.37 27.41
CA ASN A 10 -14.55 10.64 27.05
C ASN A 10 -14.71 10.45 25.54
N ILE A 11 -14.22 11.39 24.71
CA ILE A 11 -14.27 11.27 23.25
C ILE A 11 -13.38 10.11 22.82
N ASP A 12 -12.13 10.05 23.31
CA ASP A 12 -11.19 8.98 22.96
C ASP A 12 -11.71 7.61 23.42
N LEU A 13 -12.28 7.54 24.65
CA LEU A 13 -12.90 6.30 25.13
C LEU A 13 -14.12 5.90 24.28
N SER A 14 -14.93 6.86 23.81
CA SER A 14 -16.05 6.58 22.93
C SER A 14 -15.59 5.97 21.60
N VAL A 15 -14.52 6.48 21.00
CA VAL A 15 -13.94 5.90 19.77
C VAL A 15 -13.52 4.44 19.98
N LEU A 16 -12.84 4.15 21.09
CA LEU A 16 -12.45 2.77 21.41
C LEU A 16 -13.66 1.86 21.62
N ASN A 17 -14.74 2.35 22.26
CA ASN A 17 -16.00 1.63 22.38
C ASN A 17 -16.67 1.39 21.01
N ASP A 18 -16.62 2.37 20.11
CA ASP A 18 -17.16 2.22 18.76
C ASP A 18 -16.40 1.12 18.00
N ILE A 19 -15.04 1.06 18.13
CA ILE A 19 -14.23 -0.01 17.55
C ILE A 19 -14.62 -1.38 18.13
N ILE A 20 -14.77 -1.50 19.43
CA ILE A 20 -15.22 -2.73 20.10
C ILE A 20 -16.58 -3.18 19.56
N THR A 21 -17.51 -2.23 19.47
CA THR A 21 -18.90 -2.49 19.06
C THR A 21 -18.99 -2.93 17.61
N ILE A 22 -18.37 -2.18 16.69
CA ILE A 22 -18.48 -2.45 15.24
C ILE A 22 -17.81 -3.77 14.84
N ASN A 23 -16.78 -4.19 15.60
CA ASN A 23 -16.08 -5.45 15.39
C ASN A 23 -16.61 -6.62 16.25
N ASN A 24 -17.68 -6.39 17.03
CA ASN A 24 -18.28 -7.39 17.93
C ASN A 24 -17.27 -8.04 18.88
N LEU A 25 -16.35 -7.26 19.45
CA LEU A 25 -15.31 -7.77 20.32
C LEU A 25 -15.85 -8.06 21.72
N ASN A 26 -15.42 -9.17 22.29
CA ASN A 26 -15.76 -9.51 23.67
C ASN A 26 -14.75 -8.86 24.65
N ILE A 27 -14.78 -7.53 24.72
CA ILE A 27 -13.92 -6.71 25.58
C ILE A 27 -14.82 -5.88 26.49
N ASN A 28 -14.55 -5.93 27.79
CA ASN A 28 -15.42 -5.29 28.80
C ASN A 28 -15.13 -3.79 28.99
N SER A 29 -13.94 -3.34 28.63
CA SER A 29 -13.51 -1.96 28.86
C SER A 29 -12.66 -1.45 27.66
N PRO A 30 -12.92 -0.23 27.16
CA PRO A 30 -12.18 0.33 26.03
C PRO A 30 -10.66 0.43 26.27
N ILE A 31 -10.21 0.54 27.51
CA ILE A 31 -8.79 0.58 27.85
C ILE A 31 -8.10 -0.79 27.78
N GLU A 32 -8.85 -1.89 27.60
CA GLU A 32 -8.35 -3.24 27.39
C GLU A 32 -8.17 -3.54 25.88
N LEU A 33 -8.61 -2.64 24.99
CA LEU A 33 -8.48 -2.81 23.57
C LEU A 33 -7.05 -2.50 23.11
N GLY A 34 -6.29 -3.53 22.77
CA GLY A 34 -4.91 -3.39 22.28
C GLY A 34 -3.95 -2.74 23.29
N SER A 35 -2.84 -2.21 22.79
CA SER A 35 -1.86 -1.47 23.59
C SER A 35 -2.06 0.04 23.42
N GLN A 36 -2.07 0.77 24.51
CA GLN A 36 -2.46 2.17 24.52
C GLN A 36 -1.49 3.02 25.36
N ASN A 37 -1.07 4.18 24.83
CA ASN A 37 -0.39 5.20 25.63
C ASN A 37 -1.26 6.46 25.70
N TRP A 38 -1.37 6.99 26.90
CA TRP A 38 -2.19 8.17 27.20
C TRP A 38 -1.31 9.29 27.76
N SER A 39 -1.54 10.52 27.32
CA SER A 39 -0.87 11.71 27.83
C SER A 39 -1.91 12.81 28.09
N ASN A 40 -1.90 13.36 29.32
CA ASN A 40 -2.90 14.35 29.73
C ASN A 40 -4.36 13.92 29.49
N GLY A 41 -4.62 12.62 29.63
CA GLY A 41 -5.94 12.02 29.41
C GLY A 41 -6.31 11.79 27.94
N ARG A 42 -5.45 12.13 26.97
CA ARG A 42 -5.66 11.88 25.54
C ARG A 42 -4.89 10.65 25.07
N LEU A 43 -5.46 9.90 24.15
CA LEU A 43 -4.82 8.76 23.51
C LEU A 43 -3.78 9.27 22.51
N THR A 44 -2.51 8.89 22.72
CA THR A 44 -1.39 9.34 21.88
C THR A 44 -0.76 8.21 21.06
N ARG A 45 -0.91 6.97 21.50
CA ARG A 45 -0.52 5.77 20.75
C ARG A 45 -1.59 4.72 20.91
N PHE A 46 -1.90 4.06 19.81
CA PHE A 46 -2.81 2.93 19.76
C PHE A 46 -2.23 1.84 18.86
N ASP A 47 -2.17 0.61 19.39
CA ASP A 47 -1.57 -0.54 18.74
C ASP A 47 -2.52 -1.74 18.92
N VAL A 48 -3.08 -2.26 17.81
CA VAL A 48 -4.03 -3.39 17.80
C VAL A 48 -3.86 -4.24 16.55
N GLY A 49 -3.98 -5.55 16.69
CA GLY A 49 -3.79 -6.52 15.60
C GLY A 49 -2.35 -7.03 15.47
N ASN A 50 -1.44 -6.63 16.33
CA ASN A 50 -0.03 -6.98 16.28
C ASN A 50 0.21 -8.46 16.60
N PHE A 51 0.81 -9.17 15.65
CA PHE A 51 1.22 -10.57 15.79
C PHE A 51 2.21 -10.81 16.95
N PHE A 52 3.15 -9.87 17.18
CA PHE A 52 4.23 -10.04 18.16
C PHE A 52 3.83 -9.79 19.62
N ASN A 53 2.78 -9.02 19.86
CA ASN A 53 2.31 -8.70 21.22
C ASN A 53 1.29 -9.71 21.78
N GLY A 54 1.09 -10.84 21.11
CA GLY A 54 0.17 -11.89 21.56
C GLY A 54 -1.30 -11.46 21.54
N GLY A 55 -1.62 -10.39 20.81
CA GLY A 55 -2.99 -9.88 20.65
C GLY A 55 -3.79 -10.81 19.76
N ASN A 56 -4.77 -11.51 20.34
CA ASN A 56 -5.74 -12.31 19.59
C ASN A 56 -6.90 -11.46 19.05
N ILE A 57 -6.69 -10.13 18.92
CA ILE A 57 -7.72 -9.21 18.45
C ILE A 57 -7.44 -8.89 16.99
N THR A 58 -8.39 -9.24 16.13
CA THR A 58 -8.38 -8.88 14.72
C THR A 58 -9.58 -7.98 14.44
N LEU A 59 -9.33 -6.83 13.84
CA LEU A 59 -10.34 -5.88 13.43
C LEU A 59 -10.69 -6.07 11.95
N ASN A 60 -11.98 -5.93 11.61
CA ASN A 60 -12.45 -5.98 10.23
C ASN A 60 -12.72 -4.58 9.66
N THR A 61 -13.02 -3.60 10.51
CA THR A 61 -13.37 -2.25 10.09
C THR A 61 -13.06 -1.22 11.18
N LEU A 62 -12.93 0.03 10.77
CA LEU A 62 -12.79 1.18 11.67
C LEU A 62 -14.05 2.06 11.61
N PRO A 63 -14.51 2.59 12.75
CA PRO A 63 -15.63 3.53 12.78
C PRO A 63 -15.19 4.91 12.26
N GLN A 64 -16.12 5.69 11.73
CA GLN A 64 -15.87 7.07 11.34
C GLN A 64 -15.36 7.94 12.50
N SER A 65 -15.76 7.61 13.72
CA SER A 65 -15.28 8.32 14.92
C SER A 65 -13.78 8.23 15.16
N ILE A 66 -13.04 7.36 14.44
CA ILE A 66 -11.57 7.26 14.51
C ILE A 66 -10.91 8.64 14.31
N GLY A 67 -11.47 9.49 13.45
CA GLY A 67 -10.98 10.84 13.18
C GLY A 67 -11.06 11.81 14.38
N ASN A 68 -11.74 11.43 15.48
CA ASN A 68 -11.84 12.23 16.69
C ASN A 68 -10.63 12.04 17.64
N LEU A 69 -9.73 11.10 17.36
CA LEU A 69 -8.50 10.89 18.14
C LEU A 69 -7.44 11.95 17.81
N SER A 70 -7.76 13.22 18.04
CA SER A 70 -6.99 14.36 17.56
C SER A 70 -5.55 14.45 18.12
N ASP A 71 -5.27 13.82 19.25
CA ASP A 71 -3.94 13.82 19.87
C ASP A 71 -3.12 12.56 19.53
N LEU A 72 -3.69 11.68 18.70
CA LEU A 72 -3.03 10.44 18.29
C LEU A 72 -1.80 10.75 17.43
N ARG A 73 -0.66 10.16 17.78
CA ARG A 73 0.62 10.31 17.09
C ARG A 73 1.12 9.02 16.47
N ILE A 74 0.76 7.88 17.05
CA ILE A 74 1.20 6.56 16.61
C ILE A 74 -0.02 5.65 16.51
N LEU A 75 -0.23 5.10 15.33
CA LEU A 75 -1.31 4.16 15.05
C LEU A 75 -0.75 2.93 14.35
N TYR A 76 -0.69 1.80 15.07
CA TYR A 76 -0.24 0.52 14.55
C TYR A 76 -1.41 -0.44 14.47
N MET A 77 -1.80 -0.78 13.24
CA MET A 77 -2.95 -1.64 12.93
C MET A 77 -2.59 -2.73 11.91
N TRP A 78 -1.39 -3.23 11.98
CA TRP A 78 -0.94 -4.31 11.14
C TRP A 78 -1.56 -5.67 11.57
N TYR A 79 -1.61 -6.64 10.64
CA TYR A 79 -2.26 -7.94 10.85
C TYR A 79 -3.73 -7.84 11.28
N ASN A 80 -4.51 -7.05 10.54
CA ASN A 80 -5.96 -6.99 10.64
C ASN A 80 -6.61 -7.41 9.31
N ASN A 81 -7.92 -7.25 9.16
CA ASN A 81 -8.69 -7.61 7.97
C ASN A 81 -9.31 -6.37 7.27
N PHE A 82 -8.67 -5.21 7.36
CA PHE A 82 -9.22 -4.01 6.74
C PHE A 82 -9.22 -4.12 5.21
N ILE A 83 -10.39 -3.92 4.60
CA ILE A 83 -10.56 -3.81 3.15
C ILE A 83 -10.57 -2.34 2.75
N THR A 84 -11.15 -1.49 3.57
CA THR A 84 -11.24 -0.03 3.39
C THR A 84 -10.98 0.70 4.70
N LEU A 85 -10.66 1.99 4.60
CA LEU A 85 -10.51 2.90 5.73
C LEU A 85 -11.56 4.00 5.63
N PRO A 86 -12.10 4.50 6.76
CA PRO A 86 -13.02 5.63 6.74
C PRO A 86 -12.30 6.93 6.36
N ASP A 87 -12.97 7.79 5.59
CA ASP A 87 -12.41 9.08 5.16
C ASP A 87 -12.05 9.98 6.35
N GLU A 88 -12.79 9.89 7.44
CA GLU A 88 -12.57 10.63 8.67
C GLU A 88 -11.21 10.35 9.32
N MET A 89 -10.56 9.23 8.98
CA MET A 89 -9.18 8.93 9.41
C MET A 89 -8.22 10.04 8.98
N THR A 90 -8.48 10.71 7.87
CA THR A 90 -7.66 11.81 7.35
C THR A 90 -7.70 13.07 8.24
N ASN A 91 -8.59 13.12 9.25
CA ASN A 91 -8.62 14.17 10.26
C ASN A 91 -7.52 14.01 11.34
N LEU A 92 -6.79 12.91 11.36
CA LEU A 92 -5.70 12.65 12.31
C LEU A 92 -4.44 13.45 11.95
N GLN A 93 -4.53 14.76 11.95
CA GLN A 93 -3.48 15.69 11.51
C GLN A 93 -2.22 15.66 12.37
N ASN A 94 -2.29 15.16 13.60
CA ASN A 94 -1.13 15.02 14.50
C ASN A 94 -0.47 13.62 14.40
N LEU A 95 -1.00 12.73 13.55
CA LEU A 95 -0.45 11.39 13.38
C LEU A 95 0.92 11.46 12.69
N ILE A 96 1.90 10.79 13.28
CA ILE A 96 3.30 10.76 12.82
C ILE A 96 3.63 9.40 12.20
N TYR A 97 3.15 8.32 12.82
CA TYR A 97 3.39 6.94 12.39
C TYR A 97 2.06 6.24 12.13
N LEU A 98 1.88 5.77 10.89
CA LEU A 98 0.74 4.96 10.48
C LEU A 98 1.25 3.65 9.87
N VAL A 99 0.96 2.53 10.53
CA VAL A 99 1.32 1.19 10.07
C VAL A 99 0.03 0.39 9.85
N LEU A 100 -0.21 0.02 8.62
CA LEU A 100 -1.39 -0.71 8.13
C LEU A 100 -0.99 -1.96 7.33
N SER A 101 0.27 -2.37 7.41
CA SER A 101 0.76 -3.56 6.71
C SER A 101 0.04 -4.83 7.13
N PHE A 102 0.05 -5.86 6.25
CA PHE A 102 -0.66 -7.12 6.47
C PHE A 102 -2.16 -6.93 6.73
N ASN A 103 -2.84 -6.25 5.82
CA ASN A 103 -4.28 -6.10 5.74
C ASN A 103 -4.77 -6.53 4.34
N GLN A 104 -5.99 -6.12 3.98
CA GLN A 104 -6.62 -6.42 2.68
C GLN A 104 -7.06 -5.13 1.97
N LEU A 105 -6.38 -4.00 2.24
CA LEU A 105 -6.75 -2.69 1.72
C LEU A 105 -6.66 -2.68 0.20
N ILE A 106 -7.74 -2.23 -0.47
CA ILE A 106 -7.81 -2.09 -1.93
C ILE A 106 -7.55 -0.65 -2.39
N SER A 107 -7.75 0.31 -1.50
CA SER A 107 -7.54 1.74 -1.76
C SER A 107 -7.28 2.50 -0.46
N LEU A 108 -6.81 3.72 -0.59
CA LEU A 108 -6.68 4.70 0.49
C LEU A 108 -7.76 5.79 0.36
N PRO A 109 -8.10 6.47 1.46
CA PRO A 109 -8.92 7.67 1.38
C PRO A 109 -8.32 8.73 0.45
N GLU A 110 -9.13 9.32 -0.43
CA GLU A 110 -8.68 10.31 -1.42
C GLU A 110 -7.95 11.50 -0.79
N ASN A 111 -8.28 11.87 0.43
CA ASN A 111 -7.71 12.99 1.16
C ASN A 111 -6.58 12.58 2.14
N ILE A 112 -5.90 11.47 1.93
CA ILE A 112 -4.81 11.00 2.81
C ILE A 112 -3.74 12.08 3.03
N GLY A 113 -3.53 12.95 2.07
CA GLY A 113 -2.60 14.09 2.14
C GLY A 113 -2.93 15.13 3.20
N ASN A 114 -4.15 15.10 3.81
CA ASN A 114 -4.50 15.97 4.93
C ASN A 114 -3.77 15.59 6.23
N MET A 115 -3.22 14.39 6.32
CA MET A 115 -2.46 13.90 7.48
C MET A 115 -1.04 14.48 7.49
N SER A 116 -0.95 15.78 7.49
CA SER A 116 0.26 16.57 7.21
C SER A 116 1.44 16.34 8.16
N SER A 117 1.23 15.73 9.32
CA SER A 117 2.30 15.37 10.26
C SER A 117 2.92 14.00 10.01
N LEU A 118 2.43 13.21 9.04
CA LEU A 118 2.96 11.88 8.78
C LEU A 118 4.43 11.94 8.35
N ILE A 119 5.24 11.13 9.04
CA ILE A 119 6.65 10.88 8.76
C ILE A 119 6.83 9.46 8.22
N TRP A 120 6.03 8.51 8.71
CA TRP A 120 6.10 7.11 8.35
C TRP A 120 4.74 6.57 7.97
N LEU A 121 4.65 6.04 6.76
CA LEU A 121 3.48 5.35 6.23
C LEU A 121 3.88 3.97 5.72
N ASP A 122 3.42 2.92 6.41
CA ASP A 122 3.63 1.52 6.02
C ASP A 122 2.30 0.88 5.64
N MET A 123 2.18 0.49 4.39
CA MET A 123 1.04 -0.18 3.79
C MET A 123 1.45 -1.46 3.05
N GLY A 124 2.60 -2.00 3.37
CA GLY A 124 3.08 -3.24 2.77
C GLY A 124 2.10 -4.41 2.97
N TYR A 125 2.14 -5.41 2.09
CA TYR A 125 1.28 -6.60 2.17
C TYR A 125 -0.22 -6.26 2.27
N ASN A 126 -0.72 -5.56 1.25
CA ASN A 126 -2.13 -5.24 1.06
C ASN A 126 -2.55 -5.58 -0.38
N ASN A 127 -3.73 -5.12 -0.81
CA ASN A 127 -4.27 -5.31 -2.16
C ASN A 127 -4.48 -3.96 -2.88
N LEU A 128 -3.66 -2.95 -2.57
CA LEU A 128 -3.80 -1.60 -3.14
C LEU A 128 -3.62 -1.66 -4.65
N GLN A 129 -4.59 -1.13 -5.38
CA GLN A 129 -4.59 -1.05 -6.85
C GLN A 129 -4.14 0.33 -7.35
N SER A 130 -4.27 1.35 -6.53
CA SER A 130 -3.86 2.72 -6.83
C SER A 130 -3.53 3.52 -5.58
N MET A 131 -2.85 4.63 -5.77
CA MET A 131 -2.61 5.63 -4.74
C MET A 131 -3.25 6.97 -5.13
N PRO A 132 -3.88 7.70 -4.19
CA PRO A 132 -4.49 8.99 -4.50
C PRO A 132 -3.44 10.07 -4.76
N GLU A 133 -3.75 11.03 -5.64
CA GLU A 133 -2.89 12.17 -5.94
C GLU A 133 -2.54 13.01 -4.70
N SER A 134 -3.41 13.03 -3.71
CA SER A 134 -3.16 13.77 -2.46
C SER A 134 -1.97 13.26 -1.66
N ILE A 135 -1.44 12.06 -1.97
CA ILE A 135 -0.23 11.53 -1.30
C ILE A 135 0.92 12.52 -1.36
N GLY A 136 1.07 13.23 -2.48
CA GLY A 136 2.11 14.25 -2.67
C GLY A 136 2.03 15.45 -1.73
N ASN A 137 0.96 15.59 -0.94
CA ASN A 137 0.81 16.65 0.06
C ASN A 137 1.49 16.31 1.41
N LEU A 138 1.97 15.09 1.60
CA LEU A 138 2.60 14.62 2.85
C LEU A 138 4.06 15.07 2.94
N GLN A 139 4.29 16.37 3.04
CA GLN A 139 5.60 17.02 2.94
C GLN A 139 6.59 16.65 4.06
N ASN A 140 6.13 16.08 5.17
CA ASN A 140 6.96 15.62 6.27
C ASN A 140 7.33 14.14 6.16
N MET A 141 6.87 13.46 5.09
CA MET A 141 7.13 12.03 4.87
C MET A 141 8.62 11.75 4.75
N SER A 142 9.10 10.74 5.47
CA SER A 142 10.45 10.21 5.37
C SER A 142 10.45 8.74 4.97
N TYR A 143 9.44 7.97 5.40
CA TYR A 143 9.33 6.55 5.08
C TYR A 143 7.99 6.27 4.40
N LEU A 144 8.05 5.70 3.21
CA LEU A 144 6.90 5.25 2.43
C LEU A 144 7.12 3.80 1.99
N TRP A 145 6.39 2.88 2.62
CA TRP A 145 6.43 1.46 2.32
C TRP A 145 5.10 1.01 1.72
N ILE A 146 5.17 0.66 0.45
CA ILE A 146 4.02 0.23 -0.36
C ILE A 146 4.26 -1.13 -1.03
N PHE A 147 5.29 -1.84 -0.61
CA PHE A 147 5.69 -3.14 -1.15
C PHE A 147 4.59 -4.19 -1.00
N ASN A 148 4.64 -5.25 -1.85
CA ASN A 148 3.67 -6.35 -1.87
C ASN A 148 2.21 -5.86 -1.89
N ASN A 149 1.86 -5.16 -2.97
CA ASN A 149 0.52 -4.69 -3.31
C ASN A 149 0.20 -5.04 -4.78
N GLN A 150 -0.83 -4.44 -5.35
CA GLN A 150 -1.27 -4.63 -6.75
C GLN A 150 -1.18 -3.31 -7.54
N LEU A 151 -0.24 -2.42 -7.17
CA LEU A 151 -0.07 -1.13 -7.82
C LEU A 151 0.55 -1.33 -9.20
N SER A 152 -0.12 -0.85 -10.25
CA SER A 152 0.39 -0.84 -11.64
C SER A 152 0.94 0.52 -12.04
N TYR A 153 0.63 1.58 -11.29
CA TYR A 153 1.17 2.91 -11.47
C TYR A 153 1.25 3.67 -10.15
N LEU A 154 2.04 4.73 -10.12
CA LEU A 154 2.11 5.68 -9.02
C LEU A 154 1.80 7.10 -9.52
N PRO A 155 1.07 7.92 -8.74
CA PRO A 155 0.76 9.28 -9.16
C PRO A 155 2.03 10.13 -9.24
N ASN A 156 2.13 11.00 -10.24
CA ASN A 156 3.28 11.91 -10.39
C ASN A 156 3.48 12.84 -9.19
N SER A 157 2.41 13.12 -8.46
CA SER A 157 2.46 13.90 -7.21
C SER A 157 3.35 13.29 -6.13
N ILE A 158 3.65 11.98 -6.19
CA ILE A 158 4.58 11.31 -5.26
C ILE A 158 5.95 11.99 -5.26
N CYS A 159 6.36 12.57 -6.39
CA CYS A 159 7.61 13.31 -6.51
C CYS A 159 7.65 14.64 -5.73
N ASN A 160 6.53 15.07 -5.18
CA ASN A 160 6.48 16.21 -4.27
C ASN A 160 6.93 15.84 -2.84
N LEU A 161 7.08 14.57 -2.53
CA LEU A 161 7.54 14.10 -1.21
C LEU A 161 9.04 14.37 -1.04
N ASN A 162 9.44 14.68 0.19
CA ASN A 162 10.84 14.92 0.54
C ASN A 162 11.55 13.62 0.97
N ILE A 163 11.36 12.53 0.22
CA ILE A 163 11.95 11.23 0.52
C ILE A 163 13.31 11.09 -0.17
N ASN A 164 14.28 10.51 0.52
CA ASN A 164 15.50 10.03 -0.11
C ASN A 164 15.23 8.65 -0.74
N TRP A 165 14.90 8.64 -2.04
CA TRP A 165 14.40 7.46 -2.74
C TRP A 165 15.37 6.27 -2.75
N ASP A 166 16.68 6.54 -2.75
CA ASP A 166 17.75 5.52 -2.75
C ASP A 166 18.36 5.29 -1.36
N GLY A 167 17.87 6.04 -0.35
CA GLY A 167 18.47 6.04 0.98
C GLY A 167 17.97 4.92 1.86
N ILE A 168 18.85 4.55 2.80
CA ILE A 168 18.56 3.67 3.93
C ILE A 168 18.91 4.40 5.23
N ASP A 169 18.26 4.06 6.33
CA ASP A 169 18.55 4.62 7.65
C ASP A 169 19.71 3.87 8.36
N SER A 170 20.03 4.28 9.58
CA SER A 170 21.08 3.65 10.39
C SER A 170 20.76 2.20 10.83
N ASN A 171 19.52 1.75 10.67
CA ASN A 171 19.08 0.39 10.95
C ASN A 171 18.95 -0.44 9.67
N PHE A 172 19.49 0.06 8.55
CA PHE A 172 19.42 -0.54 7.22
C PHE A 172 18.01 -0.66 6.65
N LEU A 173 17.06 0.19 7.13
CA LEU A 173 15.72 0.25 6.58
C LEU A 173 15.67 1.29 5.45
N PRO A 174 15.15 0.95 4.26
CA PRO A 174 15.00 1.90 3.17
C PRO A 174 13.93 2.95 3.52
N TYR A 175 14.14 4.18 3.07
CA TYR A 175 13.11 5.22 3.20
C TYR A 175 11.93 4.99 2.25
N PHE A 176 12.16 4.28 1.15
CA PHE A 176 11.15 3.89 0.18
C PHE A 176 11.24 2.39 -0.12
N GLY A 177 10.11 1.74 -0.29
CA GLY A 177 10.05 0.33 -0.70
C GLY A 177 8.76 0.03 -1.43
N SER A 178 8.86 -0.45 -2.67
CA SER A 178 7.72 -0.77 -3.54
C SER A 178 7.80 -2.14 -4.23
N GLY A 179 8.77 -2.96 -3.86
CA GLY A 179 8.93 -4.30 -4.43
C GLY A 179 7.68 -5.16 -4.30
N GLY A 180 7.43 -6.06 -5.25
CA GLY A 180 6.24 -6.91 -5.26
C GLY A 180 4.94 -6.19 -5.65
N ASN A 181 5.05 -5.16 -6.49
CA ASN A 181 3.95 -4.51 -7.19
C ASN A 181 4.04 -4.82 -8.70
N GLN A 182 3.24 -4.15 -9.52
CA GLN A 182 3.23 -4.26 -10.98
C GLN A 182 3.66 -2.94 -11.63
N LEU A 183 4.69 -2.29 -11.06
CA LEU A 183 5.17 -0.95 -11.45
C LEU A 183 6.20 -1.07 -12.58
N CYS A 184 5.75 -1.42 -13.79
CA CYS A 184 6.61 -1.75 -14.91
C CYS A 184 6.88 -0.59 -15.85
N ASP A 185 5.87 0.25 -16.11
CA ASP A 185 5.90 1.32 -17.09
C ASP A 185 5.56 2.66 -16.45
N GLU A 186 5.99 3.74 -17.09
CA GLU A 186 5.60 5.12 -16.76
C GLU A 186 5.79 5.51 -15.27
N LEU A 187 6.92 5.11 -14.70
CA LEU A 187 7.26 5.48 -13.33
C LEU A 187 7.46 7.00 -13.20
N PRO A 188 6.98 7.62 -12.12
CA PRO A 188 7.33 9.00 -11.79
C PRO A 188 8.84 9.21 -11.78
N SER A 189 9.30 10.31 -12.37
CA SER A 189 10.72 10.57 -12.63
C SER A 189 11.61 10.53 -11.40
N CYS A 190 11.07 10.77 -10.22
CA CYS A 190 11.82 10.75 -8.94
C CYS A 190 12.15 9.34 -8.46
N ILE A 191 11.46 8.31 -8.95
CA ILE A 191 11.63 6.92 -8.53
C ILE A 191 12.05 6.00 -9.68
N ALA A 192 11.98 6.48 -10.93
CA ALA A 192 12.26 5.66 -12.12
C ALA A 192 13.67 5.02 -12.12
N THR A 193 14.62 5.61 -11.39
CA THR A 193 15.99 5.11 -11.25
C THR A 193 16.33 4.70 -9.83
N SER A 194 15.34 4.60 -8.93
CA SER A 194 15.56 4.27 -7.53
C SER A 194 15.98 2.81 -7.37
N GLU A 195 17.06 2.57 -6.65
CA GLU A 195 17.51 1.22 -6.27
C GLU A 195 16.53 0.53 -5.30
N ASN A 196 15.65 1.30 -4.66
CA ASN A 196 14.66 0.79 -3.69
C ASN A 196 13.32 0.42 -4.32
N ILE A 197 13.14 0.59 -5.64
CA ILE A 197 11.87 0.29 -6.30
C ILE A 197 11.47 -1.19 -6.13
N GLU A 198 12.43 -2.11 -6.18
CA GLU A 198 12.21 -3.54 -5.98
C GLU A 198 12.34 -3.98 -4.52
N THR A 199 12.60 -3.04 -3.60
CA THR A 199 12.80 -3.38 -2.20
C THR A 199 11.48 -3.69 -1.50
N SER A 200 11.46 -4.83 -0.80
CA SER A 200 10.41 -5.26 0.11
C SER A 200 11.01 -5.52 1.50
N ILE A 201 10.16 -5.57 2.52
CA ILE A 201 10.57 -5.77 3.91
C ILE A 201 9.71 -6.85 4.54
N ASP A 202 10.34 -7.83 5.17
CA ASP A 202 9.63 -8.88 5.89
C ASP A 202 9.17 -8.43 7.30
N PRO A 203 8.33 -9.23 8.00
CA PRO A 203 7.86 -8.90 9.34
C PRO A 203 8.97 -8.74 10.40
N LEU A 204 10.17 -9.23 10.14
CA LEU A 204 11.33 -9.12 11.02
C LEU A 204 12.24 -7.93 10.64
N TYR A 205 11.75 -7.08 9.73
CA TYR A 205 12.46 -5.90 9.19
C TYR A 205 13.74 -6.22 8.42
N TYR A 206 13.78 -7.38 7.72
CA TYR A 206 14.84 -7.67 6.76
C TYR A 206 14.42 -7.20 5.37
N SER A 207 15.24 -6.35 4.75
CA SER A 207 15.06 -5.93 3.36
C SER A 207 15.44 -7.05 2.41
N PHE A 208 14.67 -7.22 1.34
CA PHE A 208 15.00 -8.12 0.23
C PHE A 208 14.44 -7.54 -1.07
N LEU A 209 14.99 -8.01 -2.20
CA LEU A 209 14.49 -7.58 -3.50
C LEU A 209 13.41 -8.52 -3.98
N ILE A 210 12.35 -7.93 -4.52
CA ILE A 210 11.29 -8.64 -5.21
C ILE A 210 10.89 -7.82 -6.43
N THR A 211 11.02 -8.42 -7.59
CA THR A 211 10.81 -7.76 -8.87
C THR A 211 9.43 -7.10 -8.93
N VAL A 212 9.38 -5.83 -9.32
CA VAL A 212 8.14 -5.08 -9.54
C VAL A 212 7.48 -5.46 -10.84
N CYS A 213 8.30 -5.87 -11.81
CA CYS A 213 7.87 -6.42 -13.08
C CYS A 213 8.29 -7.88 -13.10
N ASN A 214 7.35 -8.80 -13.06
CA ASN A 214 7.69 -10.16 -13.44
C ASN A 214 8.31 -10.10 -14.84
N ASP A 215 9.40 -10.90 -15.01
CA ASP A 215 9.94 -11.16 -16.33
C ASP A 215 8.80 -11.34 -17.32
N CYS A 216 8.99 -10.86 -18.53
CA CYS A 216 8.03 -10.96 -19.61
C CYS A 216 7.11 -12.16 -19.43
N LEU A 217 5.89 -11.94 -18.96
CA LEU A 217 4.86 -12.98 -19.08
C LEU A 217 4.55 -13.08 -20.56
N LEU A 218 5.36 -13.89 -21.25
CA LEU A 218 5.25 -14.09 -22.69
C LEU A 218 3.78 -14.38 -23.01
N MET A 219 3.17 -13.60 -23.89
CA MET A 219 1.78 -13.73 -24.35
C MET A 219 0.67 -13.25 -23.41
N ASP A 220 0.95 -12.89 -22.16
CA ASP A 220 -0.05 -12.32 -21.23
C ASP A 220 0.13 -10.80 -21.14
N LEU A 221 -0.44 -10.08 -22.14
CA LEU A 221 -0.24 -8.64 -22.27
C LEU A 221 -1.05 -7.82 -21.27
N ASN A 222 -2.21 -8.32 -20.86
CA ASN A 222 -3.05 -7.65 -19.87
C ASN A 222 -2.68 -8.04 -18.43
N ARG A 223 -1.77 -9.01 -18.25
CA ARG A 223 -1.24 -9.48 -16.96
C ARG A 223 -2.30 -9.99 -16.00
N ASP A 224 -3.35 -10.60 -16.53
CA ASP A 224 -4.40 -11.21 -15.70
C ASP A 224 -4.07 -12.67 -15.29
N GLY A 225 -2.95 -13.21 -15.75
CA GLY A 225 -2.49 -14.58 -15.51
C GLY A 225 -3.14 -15.61 -16.44
N ILE A 226 -3.90 -15.19 -17.46
CA ILE A 226 -4.63 -16.07 -18.38
C ILE A 226 -4.35 -15.67 -19.83
N ILE A 227 -3.56 -16.43 -20.55
CA ILE A 227 -3.36 -16.20 -21.99
C ILE A 227 -4.65 -16.53 -22.75
N ASN A 228 -5.28 -15.51 -23.32
CA ASN A 228 -6.58 -15.64 -24.01
C ASN A 228 -6.75 -14.60 -25.15
N VAL A 229 -7.97 -14.52 -25.71
CA VAL A 229 -8.26 -13.61 -26.83
C VAL A 229 -8.07 -12.12 -26.48
N VAL A 230 -8.10 -11.73 -25.21
CA VAL A 230 -7.91 -10.35 -24.78
C VAL A 230 -6.45 -9.91 -25.03
N ASP A 231 -5.49 -10.81 -24.84
CA ASP A 231 -4.09 -10.57 -25.14
C ASP A 231 -3.84 -10.41 -26.63
N ILE A 232 -4.51 -11.19 -27.46
CA ILE A 232 -4.47 -11.03 -28.91
C ILE A 232 -4.94 -9.62 -29.31
N ILE A 233 -6.04 -9.14 -28.71
CA ILE A 233 -6.55 -7.78 -28.98
C ILE A 233 -5.54 -6.73 -28.54
N ALA A 234 -4.82 -6.95 -27.42
CA ALA A 234 -3.78 -6.03 -26.95
C ALA A 234 -2.61 -5.95 -27.95
N VAL A 235 -2.12 -7.10 -28.46
CA VAL A 235 -1.07 -7.12 -29.52
C VAL A 235 -1.53 -6.40 -30.80
N ILE A 236 -2.77 -6.63 -31.21
CA ILE A 236 -3.33 -5.94 -32.40
C ILE A 236 -3.34 -4.44 -32.19
N ASN A 237 -3.72 -3.95 -31.01
CA ASN A 237 -3.73 -2.54 -30.72
C ASN A 237 -2.32 -1.93 -30.75
N ILE A 238 -1.29 -2.65 -30.27
CA ILE A 238 0.10 -2.22 -30.37
C ILE A 238 0.52 -2.12 -31.84
N ILE A 239 0.21 -3.12 -32.66
CA ILE A 239 0.57 -3.13 -34.10
C ILE A 239 -0.12 -1.99 -34.87
N LEU A 240 -1.34 -1.61 -34.48
CA LEU A 240 -2.13 -0.58 -35.17
C LEU A 240 -1.85 0.83 -34.65
N ASP A 241 -1.15 1.01 -33.55
CA ASP A 241 -0.80 2.33 -33.02
C ASP A 241 0.46 2.89 -33.72
N GLU A 242 0.24 3.52 -34.87
CA GLU A 242 1.31 4.14 -35.66
C GLU A 242 1.95 5.37 -34.98
N ASN A 243 1.40 5.86 -33.85
CA ASN A 243 1.83 7.12 -33.23
C ASN A 243 2.73 6.92 -32.01
N ASN A 244 2.73 5.73 -31.42
CA ASN A 244 3.54 5.43 -30.25
C ASN A 244 4.46 4.23 -30.53
N GLU A 245 5.71 4.33 -30.12
CA GLU A 245 6.58 3.15 -30.07
C GLU A 245 6.15 2.27 -28.89
N PRO A 246 6.12 0.93 -29.04
CA PRO A 246 5.80 0.06 -27.94
C PRO A 246 6.83 0.19 -26.82
N THR A 247 6.37 0.12 -25.58
CA THR A 247 7.26 0.11 -24.40
C THR A 247 8.10 -1.16 -24.37
N ASP A 248 9.23 -1.13 -23.67
CA ASP A 248 10.11 -2.31 -23.50
C ASP A 248 9.34 -3.53 -22.96
N THR A 249 8.37 -3.29 -22.07
CA THR A 249 7.49 -4.32 -21.54
C THR A 249 6.53 -4.88 -22.57
N GLN A 250 5.94 -4.02 -23.41
CA GLN A 250 5.08 -4.47 -24.49
C GLN A 250 5.86 -5.28 -25.53
N VAL A 251 7.09 -4.82 -25.87
CA VAL A 251 7.99 -5.58 -26.75
C VAL A 251 8.26 -6.96 -26.16
N CYS A 252 8.68 -6.99 -24.91
CA CYS A 252 9.02 -8.22 -24.22
C CYS A 252 7.83 -9.21 -24.13
N THR A 253 6.60 -8.74 -23.88
CA THR A 253 5.43 -9.60 -23.69
C THR A 253 4.82 -10.04 -25.03
N ALA A 254 4.89 -9.17 -26.06
CA ALA A 254 4.25 -9.36 -27.33
C ALA A 254 5.16 -9.99 -28.40
N ASP A 255 6.49 -9.77 -28.34
CA ASP A 255 7.47 -10.37 -29.25
C ASP A 255 7.73 -11.82 -28.84
N THR A 256 6.84 -12.70 -29.26
CA THR A 256 6.82 -14.11 -28.85
C THR A 256 7.89 -14.98 -29.50
N ASN A 257 8.47 -14.48 -30.59
CA ASN A 257 9.52 -15.17 -31.32
C ASN A 257 10.90 -14.54 -31.15
N GLU A 258 11.01 -13.46 -30.31
CA GLU A 258 12.26 -12.76 -30.00
C GLU A 258 12.98 -12.17 -31.23
N ASP A 259 12.21 -11.78 -32.26
CA ASP A 259 12.78 -11.20 -33.48
C ASP A 259 12.88 -9.65 -33.44
N THR A 260 12.51 -9.04 -32.32
CA THR A 260 12.49 -7.61 -32.03
C THR A 260 11.39 -6.82 -32.77
N ALA A 261 10.42 -7.50 -33.37
CA ALA A 261 9.34 -6.87 -34.13
C ALA A 261 7.98 -7.43 -33.74
N ILE A 262 7.16 -6.63 -33.08
CA ILE A 262 5.76 -7.04 -32.78
C ILE A 262 4.94 -6.99 -34.08
N ASN A 263 4.50 -8.17 -34.55
CA ASN A 263 3.79 -8.32 -35.80
C ASN A 263 2.79 -9.50 -35.79
N VAL A 264 2.23 -9.84 -36.96
CA VAL A 264 1.24 -10.92 -37.07
C VAL A 264 1.78 -12.31 -36.70
N VAL A 265 3.08 -12.52 -36.74
CA VAL A 265 3.71 -13.80 -36.38
C VAL A 265 3.55 -14.06 -34.88
N ASP A 266 3.64 -13.03 -34.07
CA ASP A 266 3.44 -13.10 -32.62
C ASP A 266 2.01 -13.42 -32.27
N ILE A 267 1.04 -12.81 -32.99
CA ILE A 267 -0.37 -13.14 -32.83
C ILE A 267 -0.60 -14.64 -33.10
N ILE A 268 0.03 -15.19 -34.13
CA ILE A 268 -0.11 -16.62 -34.47
C ILE A 268 0.42 -17.50 -33.33
N ALA A 269 1.50 -17.12 -32.68
CA ALA A 269 2.07 -17.86 -31.55
C ALA A 269 1.12 -17.86 -30.37
N ILE A 270 0.50 -16.69 -30.03
CA ILE A 270 -0.51 -16.59 -28.95
C ILE A 270 -1.74 -17.47 -29.27
N VAL A 271 -2.24 -17.40 -30.52
CA VAL A 271 -3.38 -18.22 -30.96
C VAL A 271 -3.08 -19.71 -30.81
N ASN A 272 -1.90 -20.17 -31.21
CA ASN A 272 -1.51 -21.57 -31.06
C ASN A 272 -1.46 -21.99 -29.60
N THR A 273 -0.91 -21.15 -28.73
CA THR A 273 -0.89 -21.40 -27.27
C THR A 273 -2.28 -21.53 -26.67
N ILE A 274 -3.24 -20.71 -27.13
CA ILE A 274 -4.65 -20.78 -26.66
C ILE A 274 -5.35 -22.03 -27.15
N ILE A 275 -5.04 -22.51 -28.36
CA ILE A 275 -5.69 -23.68 -28.95
C ILE A 275 -5.14 -25.00 -28.36
N ASP A 276 -3.86 -25.00 -27.97
CA ASP A 276 -3.16 -26.19 -27.45
C ASP A 276 -3.41 -26.41 -25.94
N ASN A 277 -4.02 -25.46 -25.23
CA ASN A 277 -4.42 -25.56 -23.83
C ASN A 277 -5.91 -25.92 -23.70
#